data_01c38b2e52ca3b770cd3fdaa07783829
#
_entry.id   01c38b2e52ca3b770cd3fdaa07783829
#
_cell.length_a   1.000
_cell.length_b   1.000
_cell.length_c   1.000
_cell.angle_alpha   90.00
_cell.angle_beta   90.00
_cell.angle_gamma   90.00
#
_symmetry.space_group_name_H-M   'P 1'
#
loop_
_entity.id
_entity.type
_entity.pdbx_description
1 polymer ?
#
loop_
_entity_poly.entity_id
_entity_poly.type
_entity_poly.pdbx_seq_one_letter_code
_entity_poly.pdbx_strand_id
1 'polypeptide(L)'
;MKAGIICFTEHGVLLTEQLVNGLAAHGILCEAWLKKKEYRSALPVEVAFLEGTLSEWTAEQFCSKDLLIFIGSTGIAVRSIAPYVQSKKTDPAVIVVDEQGRHAISLLSGHIGGANELTLLVAELTGAEPVITTATDLHGKFAVDAFAARRNLYMDSMPAAKEIAAALVDNLKVGMWSAFPVIGVIPPELDTEGEEPLGFSIDVQKTSPFEKTLHLVPKAVVLGIGCKRGTERAVIQELVEEVLEVNGIFRESICKIASIDLKKDETGILELAESYQVPFLTYPAEELKKAVCEDGFAESAFVESVTGVGNICERSALLAAGVQKLLIPKTARNGVTVAAAVMDLTICMED
;
A
#
# COMPACT_ATOMS: atom_id res chain seq x y z
N MET A 1 0.99 -9.86 8.67
CA MET A 1 1.29 -8.85 9.70
C MET A 1 2.03 -9.49 10.86
N LYS A 2 3.00 -8.78 11.45
CA LYS A 2 3.78 -9.26 12.62
C LYS A 2 3.51 -8.36 13.82
N ALA A 3 3.21 -8.94 14.97
CA ALA A 3 2.93 -8.22 16.20
C ALA A 3 3.94 -8.55 17.31
N GLY A 4 4.30 -7.54 18.11
CA GLY A 4 5.06 -7.67 19.35
C GLY A 4 4.16 -7.31 20.54
N ILE A 5 4.01 -8.21 21.51
CA ILE A 5 3.18 -7.99 22.69
C ILE A 5 4.07 -8.02 23.92
N ILE A 6 3.92 -7.03 24.80
CA ILE A 6 4.65 -7.01 26.07
C ILE A 6 3.73 -6.77 27.25
N CYS A 7 3.89 -7.58 28.30
CA CYS A 7 3.20 -7.42 29.56
C CYS A 7 4.17 -7.30 30.74
N PHE A 8 3.67 -6.84 31.91
CA PHE A 8 4.48 -6.52 33.08
C PHE A 8 4.03 -7.28 34.33
N THR A 9 2.89 -7.95 34.29
CA THR A 9 2.24 -8.56 35.46
C THR A 9 1.74 -9.96 35.14
N GLU A 10 1.42 -10.73 36.18
CA GLU A 10 0.87 -12.07 36.03
C GLU A 10 -0.53 -12.07 35.36
N HIS A 11 -1.33 -11.07 35.66
CA HIS A 11 -2.62 -10.92 35.00
C HIS A 11 -2.47 -10.55 33.52
N GLY A 12 -1.49 -9.70 33.20
CA GLY A 12 -1.14 -9.37 31.82
C GLY A 12 -0.71 -10.58 30.97
N VAL A 13 -0.15 -11.64 31.58
CA VAL A 13 0.18 -12.88 30.85
C VAL A 13 -1.08 -13.58 30.34
N LEU A 14 -2.16 -13.61 31.11
CA LEU A 14 -3.42 -14.23 30.67
C LEU A 14 -4.04 -13.48 29.48
N LEU A 15 -4.01 -12.14 29.54
CA LEU A 15 -4.45 -11.31 28.41
C LEU A 15 -3.54 -11.48 27.19
N THR A 16 -2.23 -11.64 27.41
CA THR A 16 -1.26 -11.92 26.34
C THR A 16 -1.59 -13.21 25.62
N GLU A 17 -1.82 -14.30 26.37
CA GLU A 17 -2.17 -15.61 25.79
C GLU A 17 -3.48 -15.53 24.98
N GLN A 18 -4.49 -14.85 25.51
CA GLN A 18 -5.77 -14.61 24.82
C GLN A 18 -5.56 -13.86 23.50
N LEU A 19 -4.74 -12.80 23.51
CA LEU A 19 -4.45 -11.99 22.34
C LEU A 19 -3.61 -12.76 21.30
N VAL A 20 -2.58 -13.49 21.72
CA VAL A 20 -1.75 -14.30 20.79
C VAL A 20 -2.63 -15.28 20.03
N ASN A 21 -3.50 -16.02 20.72
CA ASN A 21 -4.39 -17.00 20.12
C ASN A 21 -5.45 -16.35 19.22
N GLY A 22 -6.07 -15.24 19.68
CA GLY A 22 -7.09 -14.53 18.92
C GLY A 22 -6.53 -13.88 17.65
N LEU A 23 -5.41 -13.18 17.76
CA LEU A 23 -4.76 -12.53 16.62
C LEU A 23 -4.23 -13.52 15.59
N ALA A 24 -3.74 -14.69 16.03
CA ALA A 24 -3.30 -15.76 15.13
C ALA A 24 -4.46 -16.28 14.25
N ALA A 25 -5.68 -16.35 14.78
CA ALA A 25 -6.88 -16.72 14.01
C ALA A 25 -7.21 -15.70 12.90
N HIS A 26 -6.72 -14.46 13.04
CA HIS A 26 -6.84 -13.40 12.03
C HIS A 26 -5.57 -13.23 11.15
N GLY A 27 -4.65 -14.22 11.17
CA GLY A 27 -3.46 -14.23 10.33
C GLY A 27 -2.35 -13.26 10.80
N ILE A 28 -2.38 -12.82 12.06
CA ILE A 28 -1.38 -11.95 12.66
C ILE A 28 -0.40 -12.82 13.47
N LEU A 29 0.88 -12.83 13.07
CA LEU A 29 1.93 -13.57 13.76
C LEU A 29 2.41 -12.77 14.98
N CYS A 30 2.23 -13.35 16.18
CA CYS A 30 2.56 -12.70 17.43
C CYS A 30 3.81 -13.28 18.06
N GLU A 31 4.66 -12.42 18.59
CA GLU A 31 5.71 -12.75 19.54
C GLU A 31 5.40 -12.00 20.85
N ALA A 32 5.54 -12.65 22.00
CA ALA A 32 5.09 -12.08 23.26
C ALA A 32 6.14 -12.20 24.38
N TRP A 33 6.20 -11.17 25.24
CA TRP A 33 7.18 -11.08 26.31
C TRP A 33 6.56 -10.62 27.64
N LEU A 34 7.09 -11.21 28.72
CA LEU A 34 6.86 -10.78 30.09
C LEU A 34 8.11 -10.06 30.62
N LYS A 35 7.96 -8.79 31.00
CA LYS A 35 9.01 -8.04 31.69
C LYS A 35 8.94 -8.24 33.22
N LYS A 36 9.32 -9.44 33.65
CA LYS A 36 9.41 -9.79 35.09
C LYS A 36 10.48 -10.86 35.24
N LYS A 37 11.17 -10.89 36.41
CA LYS A 37 12.24 -11.89 36.66
C LYS A 37 11.69 -13.26 37.03
N GLU A 38 10.50 -13.31 37.57
CA GLU A 38 9.87 -14.53 38.07
C GLU A 38 8.40 -14.56 37.75
N TYR A 39 7.86 -15.73 37.47
CA TYR A 39 6.46 -16.01 37.27
C TYR A 39 6.06 -17.20 38.13
N ARG A 40 4.94 -17.14 38.84
CA ARG A 40 4.53 -18.16 39.83
C ARG A 40 4.12 -19.50 39.21
N SER A 41 3.71 -19.50 37.97
CA SER A 41 3.30 -20.66 37.19
C SER A 41 4.25 -20.89 36.02
N ALA A 42 4.11 -22.01 35.30
CA ALA A 42 4.75 -22.12 33.98
C ALA A 42 4.20 -21.07 33.03
N LEU A 43 5.10 -20.36 32.34
CA LEU A 43 4.66 -19.44 31.27
C LEU A 43 3.96 -20.22 30.14
N PRO A 44 2.91 -19.65 29.51
CA PRO A 44 2.42 -20.16 28.25
C PRO A 44 3.55 -20.29 27.23
N VAL A 45 3.47 -21.27 26.34
CA VAL A 45 4.53 -21.55 25.35
C VAL A 45 4.80 -20.33 24.45
N GLU A 46 3.79 -19.50 24.24
CA GLU A 46 3.80 -18.33 23.39
C GLU A 46 4.46 -17.10 24.05
N VAL A 47 4.75 -17.14 25.36
CA VAL A 47 5.28 -15.98 26.12
C VAL A 47 6.68 -16.28 26.62
N ALA A 48 7.65 -15.45 26.24
CA ALA A 48 9.02 -15.53 26.73
C ALA A 48 9.29 -14.50 27.85
N PHE A 49 10.30 -14.76 28.69
CA PHE A 49 10.82 -13.69 29.55
C PHE A 49 11.60 -12.67 28.72
N LEU A 50 11.38 -11.38 28.99
CA LEU A 50 12.17 -10.35 28.35
C LEU A 50 13.61 -10.39 28.90
N GLU A 51 14.56 -10.71 28.05
CA GLU A 51 15.98 -10.53 28.31
C GLU A 51 16.38 -9.08 28.00
N GLY A 52 17.08 -8.43 28.89
CA GLY A 52 17.52 -7.03 28.73
C GLY A 52 16.51 -5.97 29.20
N THR A 53 16.59 -4.80 28.61
CA THR A 53 15.80 -3.62 28.98
C THR A 53 14.57 -3.45 28.11
N LEU A 54 13.56 -2.76 28.63
CA LEU A 54 12.39 -2.38 27.83
C LEU A 54 12.75 -1.46 26.64
N SER A 55 13.76 -0.62 26.82
CA SER A 55 14.25 0.28 25.78
C SER A 55 14.87 -0.48 24.61
N GLU A 56 15.70 -1.49 24.88
CA GLU A 56 16.29 -2.35 23.85
C GLU A 56 15.21 -3.13 23.10
N TRP A 57 14.27 -3.74 23.82
CA TRP A 57 13.13 -4.42 23.22
C TRP A 57 12.31 -3.48 22.32
N THR A 58 12.00 -2.28 22.82
CA THR A 58 11.20 -1.33 22.05
C THR A 58 11.94 -0.88 20.78
N ALA A 59 13.23 -0.62 20.86
CA ALA A 59 14.07 -0.27 19.70
C ALA A 59 13.99 -1.32 18.59
N GLU A 60 14.13 -2.58 18.96
CA GLU A 60 14.09 -3.70 18.02
C GLU A 60 12.68 -3.91 17.43
N GLN A 61 11.66 -3.96 18.30
CA GLN A 61 10.30 -4.26 17.85
C GLN A 61 9.68 -3.12 17.06
N PHE A 62 9.96 -1.87 17.41
CA PHE A 62 9.42 -0.70 16.71
C PHE A 62 9.88 -0.62 15.24
N CYS A 63 11.08 -1.15 14.93
CA CYS A 63 11.62 -1.19 13.56
C CYS A 63 11.23 -2.44 12.76
N SER A 64 10.82 -3.52 13.44
CA SER A 64 10.65 -4.83 12.81
C SER A 64 9.23 -5.38 12.79
N LYS A 65 8.32 -4.80 13.55
CA LYS A 65 6.91 -5.22 13.66
C LYS A 65 5.98 -4.19 13.03
N ASP A 66 4.83 -4.67 12.62
CA ASP A 66 3.74 -3.85 12.09
C ASP A 66 2.82 -3.35 13.23
N LEU A 67 2.77 -4.10 14.35
CA LEU A 67 1.92 -3.82 15.52
C LEU A 67 2.69 -4.05 16.82
N LEU A 68 2.59 -3.10 17.75
CA LEU A 68 3.04 -3.26 19.13
C LEU A 68 1.87 -3.16 20.11
N ILE A 69 1.75 -4.11 21.02
CA ILE A 69 0.73 -4.10 22.09
C ILE A 69 1.44 -4.06 23.44
N PHE A 70 1.17 -3.02 24.21
CA PHE A 70 1.61 -2.89 25.58
C PHE A 70 0.47 -3.23 26.53
N ILE A 71 0.59 -4.31 27.30
CA ILE A 71 -0.38 -4.64 28.34
C ILE A 71 0.10 -4.05 29.66
N GLY A 72 -0.38 -2.85 29.96
CA GLY A 72 0.03 -2.08 31.12
C GLY A 72 -0.33 -0.59 31.04
N SER A 73 0.43 0.27 31.70
CA SER A 73 0.09 1.69 31.72
C SER A 73 0.51 2.42 30.45
N THR A 74 -0.37 3.29 29.94
CA THR A 74 -0.11 4.16 28.78
C THR A 74 1.17 4.97 28.94
N GLY A 75 1.50 5.45 30.16
CA GLY A 75 2.73 6.18 30.40
C GLY A 75 4.01 5.38 30.19
N ILE A 76 3.97 4.07 30.39
CA ILE A 76 5.12 3.18 30.08
C ILE A 76 5.27 3.09 28.55
N ALA A 77 4.20 2.82 27.83
CA ALA A 77 4.21 2.74 26.37
C ALA A 77 4.74 4.03 25.75
N VAL A 78 4.19 5.19 26.13
CA VAL A 78 4.60 6.50 25.60
C VAL A 78 6.10 6.74 25.82
N ARG A 79 6.62 6.54 27.03
CA ARG A 79 8.06 6.73 27.30
C ARG A 79 8.95 5.75 26.52
N SER A 80 8.45 4.54 26.30
CA SER A 80 9.20 3.52 25.57
C SER A 80 9.32 3.84 24.08
N ILE A 81 8.23 4.28 23.44
CA ILE A 81 8.20 4.53 21.98
C ILE A 81 8.68 5.93 21.60
N ALA A 82 8.59 6.92 22.50
CA ALA A 82 8.88 8.33 22.19
C ALA A 82 10.23 8.56 21.46
N PRO A 83 11.35 7.86 21.78
CA PRO A 83 12.62 8.06 21.07
C PRO A 83 12.59 7.60 19.61
N TYR A 84 11.63 6.77 19.21
CA TYR A 84 11.58 6.09 17.89
C TYR A 84 10.49 6.64 16.99
N VAL A 85 9.55 7.41 17.51
CA VAL A 85 8.45 8.01 16.74
C VAL A 85 8.98 9.00 15.71
N GLN A 86 8.70 8.77 14.42
CA GLN A 86 9.20 9.57 13.29
C GLN A 86 8.07 10.04 12.38
N SER A 87 7.22 9.14 11.90
CA SER A 87 6.22 9.46 10.89
C SER A 87 5.03 8.54 10.96
N LYS A 88 3.82 9.10 10.89
CA LYS A 88 2.58 8.31 10.79
C LYS A 88 2.52 7.39 9.55
N LYS A 89 3.44 7.53 8.59
CA LYS A 89 3.51 6.69 7.38
C LYS A 89 4.35 5.42 7.59
N THR A 90 5.28 5.45 8.52
CA THR A 90 6.29 4.40 8.70
C THR A 90 6.28 3.78 10.08
N ASP A 91 5.75 4.50 11.08
CA ASP A 91 5.70 4.02 12.44
C ASP A 91 4.66 2.91 12.58
N PRO A 92 4.93 1.85 13.32
CA PRO A 92 4.00 0.75 13.54
C PRO A 92 2.74 1.20 14.28
N ALA A 93 1.67 0.43 14.16
CA ALA A 93 0.51 0.57 15.03
C ALA A 93 0.93 0.31 16.49
N VAL A 94 0.51 1.17 17.42
CA VAL A 94 0.75 0.95 18.85
C VAL A 94 -0.56 1.01 19.60
N ILE A 95 -0.83 -0.07 20.34
CA ILE A 95 -2.03 -0.23 21.18
C ILE A 95 -1.59 -0.44 22.62
N VAL A 96 -2.33 0.16 23.54
CA VAL A 96 -2.18 -0.10 24.98
C VAL A 96 -3.45 -0.75 25.50
N VAL A 97 -3.30 -1.89 26.17
CA VAL A 97 -4.37 -2.53 26.91
C VAL A 97 -4.04 -2.38 28.39
N ASP A 98 -4.99 -1.88 29.20
CA ASP A 98 -4.73 -1.81 30.63
C ASP A 98 -4.63 -3.21 31.26
N GLU A 99 -3.98 -3.29 32.42
CA GLU A 99 -3.69 -4.57 33.07
C GLU A 99 -4.93 -5.44 33.32
N GLN A 100 -6.09 -4.82 33.49
CA GLN A 100 -7.34 -5.54 33.76
C GLN A 100 -8.12 -5.87 32.47
N GLY A 101 -7.61 -5.46 31.31
CA GLY A 101 -8.29 -5.68 30.03
C GLY A 101 -9.58 -4.91 29.88
N ARG A 102 -9.74 -3.77 30.56
CA ARG A 102 -10.95 -2.96 30.48
C ARG A 102 -10.97 -2.01 29.31
N HIS A 103 -9.81 -1.50 28.91
CA HIS A 103 -9.68 -0.55 27.81
C HIS A 103 -8.58 -0.97 26.86
N ALA A 104 -8.87 -0.91 25.57
CA ALA A 104 -7.88 -1.02 24.49
C ALA A 104 -7.75 0.36 23.83
N ILE A 105 -6.56 0.94 23.88
CA ILE A 105 -6.29 2.33 23.51
C ILE A 105 -5.46 2.39 22.24
N SER A 106 -5.97 3.00 21.17
CA SER A 106 -5.21 3.33 19.98
C SER A 106 -4.26 4.49 20.29
N LEU A 107 -2.95 4.18 20.45
CA LEU A 107 -1.98 5.16 20.92
C LEU A 107 -1.23 5.85 19.80
N LEU A 108 -0.84 5.13 18.75
CA LEU A 108 -0.03 5.65 17.63
C LEU A 108 -0.44 5.00 16.31
N SER A 109 -0.34 5.76 15.21
CA SER A 109 -0.59 5.31 13.83
C SER A 109 -2.03 4.80 13.61
N GLY A 110 -3.01 5.58 14.08
CA GLY A 110 -4.44 5.22 14.09
C GLY A 110 -4.98 4.83 12.71
N HIS A 111 -4.80 5.68 11.69
CA HIS A 111 -5.32 5.45 10.33
C HIS A 111 -4.37 4.63 9.46
N ILE A 112 -3.28 5.24 8.96
CA ILE A 112 -2.37 4.59 7.98
C ILE A 112 -1.71 3.34 8.56
N GLY A 113 -1.34 3.34 9.84
CA GLY A 113 -0.79 2.17 10.52
C GLY A 113 -1.85 1.16 10.98
N GLY A 114 -3.15 1.49 10.86
CA GLY A 114 -4.25 0.58 11.19
C GLY A 114 -4.51 0.40 12.69
N ALA A 115 -3.92 1.24 13.58
CA ALA A 115 -4.08 1.05 15.03
C ALA A 115 -5.53 1.19 15.50
N ASN A 116 -6.38 1.98 14.84
CA ASN A 116 -7.79 2.11 15.21
C ASN A 116 -8.56 0.80 14.94
N GLU A 117 -8.42 0.21 13.75
CA GLU A 117 -9.07 -1.05 13.39
C GLU A 117 -8.55 -2.22 14.26
N LEU A 118 -7.23 -2.27 14.44
CA LEU A 118 -6.60 -3.27 15.31
C LEU A 118 -7.01 -3.11 16.77
N THR A 119 -7.31 -1.88 17.24
CA THR A 119 -7.84 -1.63 18.57
C THR A 119 -9.26 -2.19 18.73
N LEU A 120 -10.11 -2.09 17.71
CA LEU A 120 -11.44 -2.72 17.71
C LEU A 120 -11.32 -4.24 17.79
N LEU A 121 -10.42 -4.85 16.99
CA LEU A 121 -10.17 -6.29 17.06
C LEU A 121 -9.63 -6.72 18.44
N VAL A 122 -8.65 -6.00 18.99
CA VAL A 122 -8.10 -6.27 20.34
C VAL A 122 -9.19 -6.15 21.39
N ALA A 123 -10.06 -5.14 21.28
CA ALA A 123 -11.19 -4.94 22.19
C ALA A 123 -12.20 -6.10 22.10
N GLU A 124 -12.54 -6.56 20.90
CA GLU A 124 -13.41 -7.72 20.69
C GLU A 124 -12.80 -8.99 21.32
N LEU A 125 -11.51 -9.25 21.06
CA LEU A 125 -10.82 -10.42 21.58
C LEU A 125 -10.70 -10.43 23.11
N THR A 126 -10.57 -9.26 23.75
CA THR A 126 -10.36 -9.16 25.21
C THR A 126 -11.64 -8.82 25.98
N GLY A 127 -12.69 -8.36 25.31
CA GLY A 127 -13.87 -7.78 25.95
C GLY A 127 -13.63 -6.36 26.49
N ALA A 128 -12.55 -5.71 26.05
CA ALA A 128 -12.21 -4.34 26.46
C ALA A 128 -13.09 -3.29 25.77
N GLU A 129 -13.19 -2.11 26.37
CA GLU A 129 -13.76 -0.93 25.73
C GLU A 129 -12.70 -0.29 24.80
N PRO A 130 -12.96 -0.13 23.48
CA PRO A 130 -12.03 0.52 22.59
C PRO A 130 -12.00 2.03 22.81
N VAL A 131 -10.80 2.60 22.94
CA VAL A 131 -10.58 4.04 23.09
C VAL A 131 -9.88 4.56 21.85
N ILE A 132 -10.66 5.13 20.94
CA ILE A 132 -10.22 5.75 19.69
C ILE A 132 -10.54 7.23 19.78
N THR A 133 -9.53 8.09 19.56
CA THR A 133 -9.66 9.55 19.76
C THR A 133 -9.52 10.36 18.48
N THR A 134 -9.39 9.71 17.34
CA THR A 134 -9.22 10.37 16.05
C THR A 134 -10.53 11.04 15.62
N ALA A 135 -10.47 12.32 15.26
CA ALA A 135 -11.68 13.12 15.00
C ALA A 135 -12.56 12.53 13.88
N THR A 136 -11.98 12.03 12.81
CA THR A 136 -12.72 11.40 11.71
C THR A 136 -13.49 10.16 12.15
N ASP A 137 -12.89 9.31 12.99
CA ASP A 137 -13.57 8.11 13.55
C ASP A 137 -14.67 8.49 14.53
N LEU A 138 -14.42 9.48 15.40
CA LEU A 138 -15.42 9.96 16.36
C LEU A 138 -16.66 10.55 15.67
N HIS A 139 -16.50 11.15 14.50
CA HIS A 139 -17.60 11.72 13.72
C HIS A 139 -18.16 10.75 12.66
N GLY A 140 -17.62 9.52 12.55
CA GLY A 140 -18.02 8.54 11.52
C GLY A 140 -17.83 9.08 10.11
N LYS A 141 -16.79 9.90 9.89
CA LYS A 141 -16.49 10.52 8.59
C LYS A 141 -15.54 9.69 7.78
N PHE A 142 -15.67 9.81 6.46
CA PHE A 142 -14.75 9.17 5.53
C PHE A 142 -13.31 9.62 5.78
N ALA A 143 -12.41 8.65 5.99
CA ALA A 143 -10.99 8.88 6.22
C ALA A 143 -10.21 8.57 4.95
N VAL A 144 -9.88 9.60 4.15
CA VAL A 144 -9.23 9.45 2.84
C VAL A 144 -7.87 8.75 2.91
N ASP A 145 -7.11 9.00 3.96
CA ASP A 145 -5.80 8.38 4.17
C ASP A 145 -5.91 6.89 4.57
N ALA A 146 -6.89 6.54 5.41
CA ALA A 146 -7.20 5.14 5.73
C ALA A 146 -7.70 4.39 4.48
N PHE A 147 -8.60 5.00 3.72
CA PHE A 147 -9.09 4.47 2.46
C PHE A 147 -7.94 4.18 1.47
N ALA A 148 -7.03 5.15 1.27
CA ALA A 148 -5.88 4.98 0.40
C ALA A 148 -4.96 3.85 0.88
N ALA A 149 -4.69 3.77 2.19
CA ALA A 149 -3.83 2.74 2.77
C ALA A 149 -4.40 1.33 2.60
N ARG A 150 -5.68 1.12 2.93
CA ARG A 150 -6.35 -0.18 2.78
C ARG A 150 -6.35 -0.70 1.35
N ARG A 151 -6.42 0.19 0.37
CA ARG A 151 -6.45 -0.15 -1.06
C ARG A 151 -5.10 -0.05 -1.75
N ASN A 152 -4.03 0.16 -0.96
CA ASN A 152 -2.67 0.31 -1.47
C ASN A 152 -2.55 1.36 -2.59
N LEU A 153 -3.28 2.48 -2.43
CA LEU A 153 -3.20 3.62 -3.32
C LEU A 153 -2.07 4.55 -2.87
N TYR A 154 -1.22 4.96 -3.80
CA TYR A 154 -0.24 6.01 -3.52
C TYR A 154 -0.97 7.35 -3.38
N MET A 155 -0.58 8.14 -2.40
CA MET A 155 -1.15 9.45 -2.09
C MET A 155 -0.08 10.53 -2.30
N ASP A 156 -0.29 11.42 -3.24
CA ASP A 156 0.71 12.41 -3.66
C ASP A 156 0.90 13.56 -2.67
N SER A 157 -0.13 13.90 -1.88
CA SER A 157 -0.12 15.08 -1.01
C SER A 157 -0.75 14.84 0.36
N MET A 158 0.10 14.72 1.40
CA MET A 158 -0.37 14.70 2.80
C MET A 158 -1.05 16.02 3.26
N PRO A 159 -0.59 17.21 2.82
CA PRO A 159 -1.33 18.44 3.11
C PRO A 159 -2.77 18.43 2.57
N ALA A 160 -2.96 18.01 1.30
CA ALA A 160 -4.29 17.92 0.71
C ALA A 160 -5.18 16.90 1.44
N ALA A 161 -4.63 15.75 1.84
CA ALA A 161 -5.37 14.77 2.64
C ALA A 161 -5.83 15.34 4.00
N LYS A 162 -5.02 16.16 4.64
CA LYS A 162 -5.39 16.85 5.88
C LYS A 162 -6.48 17.90 5.65
N GLU A 163 -6.43 18.66 4.54
CA GLU A 163 -7.49 19.61 4.20
C GLU A 163 -8.83 18.89 3.96
N ILE A 164 -8.81 17.75 3.25
CA ILE A 164 -9.99 16.90 3.06
C ILE A 164 -10.55 16.42 4.41
N ALA A 165 -9.71 15.87 5.27
CA ALA A 165 -10.13 15.40 6.59
C ALA A 165 -10.76 16.54 7.44
N ALA A 166 -10.16 17.73 7.43
CA ALA A 166 -10.69 18.90 8.13
C ALA A 166 -12.06 19.32 7.58
N ALA A 167 -12.21 19.41 6.25
CA ALA A 167 -13.48 19.76 5.60
C ALA A 167 -14.59 18.78 5.98
N LEU A 168 -14.29 17.48 5.97
CA LEU A 168 -15.26 16.44 6.33
C LEU A 168 -15.68 16.51 7.82
N VAL A 169 -14.75 16.80 8.73
CA VAL A 169 -15.05 17.03 10.16
C VAL A 169 -15.94 18.25 10.34
N ASP A 170 -15.73 19.29 9.53
CA ASP A 170 -16.55 20.51 9.52
C ASP A 170 -17.90 20.32 8.78
N ASN A 171 -18.25 19.09 8.41
CA ASN A 171 -19.46 18.71 7.67
C ASN A 171 -19.58 19.36 6.27
N LEU A 172 -18.48 19.75 5.66
CA LEU A 172 -18.42 20.16 4.28
C LEU A 172 -18.37 18.93 3.36
N LYS A 173 -18.91 19.06 2.17
CA LYS A 173 -18.75 18.04 1.14
C LYS A 173 -17.38 18.10 0.50
N VAL A 174 -16.90 16.96 0.01
CA VAL A 174 -15.64 16.81 -0.69
C VAL A 174 -15.87 16.07 -1.99
N GLY A 175 -15.30 16.56 -3.07
CA GLY A 175 -15.42 15.94 -4.38
C GLY A 175 -14.69 14.59 -4.47
N MET A 176 -15.29 13.64 -5.18
CA MET A 176 -14.71 12.35 -5.52
C MET A 176 -14.82 12.10 -7.01
N TRP A 177 -13.71 11.82 -7.66
CA TRP A 177 -13.68 11.42 -9.07
C TRP A 177 -12.84 10.15 -9.24
N SER A 178 -13.25 9.24 -10.15
CA SER A 178 -12.51 8.01 -10.44
C SER A 178 -12.52 7.69 -11.93
N ALA A 179 -11.35 7.37 -12.49
CA ALA A 179 -11.19 6.80 -13.82
C ALA A 179 -11.63 5.33 -13.88
N PHE A 180 -11.79 4.68 -12.73
CA PHE A 180 -12.15 3.27 -12.60
C PHE A 180 -13.58 3.12 -12.09
N PRO A 181 -14.27 2.00 -12.43
CA PRO A 181 -15.55 1.68 -11.85
C PRO A 181 -15.49 1.65 -10.32
N VAL A 182 -16.49 2.26 -9.69
CA VAL A 182 -16.64 2.31 -8.22
C VAL A 182 -17.83 1.45 -7.84
N ILE A 183 -17.65 0.60 -6.82
CA ILE A 183 -18.69 -0.26 -6.23
C ILE A 183 -18.80 -0.02 -4.74
N GLY A 184 -19.95 -0.40 -4.14
CA GLY A 184 -20.26 -0.18 -2.73
C GLY A 184 -20.97 1.15 -2.49
N VAL A 185 -21.27 1.42 -1.22
CA VAL A 185 -21.99 2.64 -0.81
C VAL A 185 -21.02 3.81 -0.72
N ILE A 186 -21.23 4.83 -1.54
CA ILE A 186 -20.46 6.06 -1.46
C ILE A 186 -20.92 6.85 -0.23
N PRO A 187 -20.00 7.25 0.68
CA PRO A 187 -20.33 8.08 1.82
C PRO A 187 -21.06 9.36 1.42
N PRO A 188 -22.14 9.77 2.13
CA PRO A 188 -23.00 10.89 1.71
C PRO A 188 -22.30 12.26 1.73
N GLU A 189 -21.16 12.36 2.39
CA GLU A 189 -20.32 13.55 2.39
C GLU A 189 -19.40 13.67 1.18
N LEU A 190 -19.31 12.62 0.33
CA LEU A 190 -18.56 12.67 -0.92
C LEU A 190 -19.50 13.07 -2.08
N ASP A 191 -19.08 14.06 -2.85
CA ASP A 191 -19.77 14.50 -4.07
C ASP A 191 -19.08 13.91 -5.31
N THR A 192 -19.85 13.18 -6.11
CA THR A 192 -19.39 12.55 -7.36
C THR A 192 -19.73 13.35 -8.61
N GLU A 193 -20.44 14.47 -8.48
CA GLU A 193 -20.82 15.32 -9.60
C GLU A 193 -19.73 16.32 -9.98
N GLY A 194 -18.72 16.51 -9.12
CA GLY A 194 -17.52 17.29 -9.40
C GLY A 194 -17.66 18.80 -9.24
N GLU A 195 -18.66 19.27 -8.47
CA GLU A 195 -18.88 20.71 -8.23
C GLU A 195 -18.07 21.28 -7.07
N GLU A 196 -17.47 20.44 -6.22
CA GLU A 196 -16.73 20.87 -5.04
C GLU A 196 -15.33 21.40 -5.38
N PRO A 197 -14.86 22.47 -4.72
CA PRO A 197 -13.53 23.04 -5.00
C PRO A 197 -12.37 22.17 -4.48
N LEU A 198 -12.64 21.33 -3.45
CA LEU A 198 -11.69 20.41 -2.83
C LEU A 198 -12.17 18.98 -3.05
N GLY A 199 -11.27 18.11 -3.52
CA GLY A 199 -11.63 16.73 -3.75
C GLY A 199 -10.43 15.81 -3.94
N PHE A 200 -10.71 14.54 -4.22
CA PHE A 200 -9.69 13.58 -4.60
C PHE A 200 -10.04 12.87 -5.90
N SER A 201 -9.02 12.53 -6.66
CA SER A 201 -9.13 11.72 -7.89
C SER A 201 -8.49 10.36 -7.68
N ILE A 202 -9.10 9.30 -8.24
CA ILE A 202 -8.52 7.95 -8.29
C ILE A 202 -8.19 7.66 -9.75
N ASP A 203 -6.91 7.81 -10.11
CA ASP A 203 -6.44 7.69 -11.49
C ASP A 203 -4.96 7.32 -11.53
N VAL A 204 -4.52 6.74 -12.64
CA VAL A 204 -3.09 6.58 -12.97
C VAL A 204 -2.51 7.85 -13.60
N GLN A 205 -3.37 8.75 -14.10
CA GLN A 205 -3.00 10.03 -14.69
C GLN A 205 -3.11 11.17 -13.68
N LYS A 206 -2.37 12.26 -13.93
CA LYS A 206 -2.38 13.50 -13.14
C LYS A 206 -3.64 14.34 -13.45
N THR A 207 -4.80 13.70 -13.45
CA THR A 207 -6.10 14.33 -13.70
C THR A 207 -6.55 15.11 -12.48
N SER A 208 -6.75 16.41 -12.62
CA SER A 208 -7.13 17.31 -11.51
C SER A 208 -8.54 17.90 -11.77
N PRO A 209 -9.62 17.18 -11.40
CA PRO A 209 -10.99 17.60 -11.64
C PRO A 209 -11.46 18.73 -10.70
N PHE A 210 -10.74 19.00 -9.61
CA PHE A 210 -11.07 20.00 -8.60
C PHE A 210 -10.01 21.10 -8.57
N GLU A 211 -10.31 22.28 -8.04
CA GLU A 211 -9.33 23.36 -7.84
C GLU A 211 -8.15 22.89 -6.97
N LYS A 212 -8.49 22.10 -5.94
CA LYS A 212 -7.52 21.37 -5.11
C LYS A 212 -7.82 19.89 -5.21
N THR A 213 -6.99 19.15 -5.89
CA THR A 213 -7.12 17.70 -6.07
C THR A 213 -6.04 16.95 -5.30
N LEU A 214 -6.44 16.01 -4.45
CA LEU A 214 -5.59 14.96 -3.94
C LEU A 214 -5.62 13.79 -4.92
N HIS A 215 -4.45 13.31 -5.37
CA HIS A 215 -4.39 12.14 -6.24
C HIS A 215 -4.16 10.87 -5.41
N LEU A 216 -5.06 9.90 -5.59
CA LEU A 216 -4.97 8.54 -5.08
C LEU A 216 -4.64 7.62 -6.25
N VAL A 217 -3.41 7.13 -6.32
CA VAL A 217 -2.87 6.48 -7.51
C VAL A 217 -2.80 4.97 -7.32
N PRO A 218 -3.60 4.17 -8.04
CA PRO A 218 -3.52 2.72 -7.99
C PRO A 218 -2.31 2.19 -8.76
N LYS A 219 -1.77 1.06 -8.32
CA LYS A 219 -0.76 0.29 -9.07
C LYS A 219 -1.44 -0.53 -10.16
N ALA A 220 -1.65 0.05 -11.33
CA ALA A 220 -2.39 -0.56 -12.43
C ALA A 220 -1.70 -0.45 -13.80
N VAL A 221 -0.63 0.33 -13.94
CA VAL A 221 0.07 0.51 -15.22
C VAL A 221 1.09 -0.60 -15.46
N VAL A 222 1.02 -1.23 -16.61
CA VAL A 222 1.97 -2.21 -17.11
C VAL A 222 2.78 -1.58 -18.23
N LEU A 223 4.11 -1.58 -18.10
CA LEU A 223 5.02 -1.13 -19.15
C LEU A 223 5.48 -2.31 -20.00
N GLY A 224 5.27 -2.23 -21.30
CA GLY A 224 5.91 -3.12 -22.26
C GLY A 224 7.18 -2.49 -22.81
N ILE A 225 8.30 -3.18 -22.72
CA ILE A 225 9.62 -2.66 -23.11
C ILE A 225 10.27 -3.55 -24.16
N GLY A 226 10.76 -2.94 -25.22
CA GLY A 226 11.69 -3.55 -26.16
C GLY A 226 12.98 -2.73 -26.24
N CYS A 227 14.14 -3.36 -26.32
CA CYS A 227 15.42 -2.68 -26.47
C CYS A 227 16.42 -3.50 -27.27
N LYS A 228 17.50 -2.85 -27.73
CA LYS A 228 18.67 -3.57 -28.24
C LYS A 228 19.35 -4.34 -27.12
N ARG A 229 20.09 -5.40 -27.48
CA ARG A 229 20.82 -6.19 -26.49
C ARG A 229 21.93 -5.35 -25.84
N GLY A 230 22.05 -5.44 -24.51
CA GLY A 230 23.04 -4.70 -23.74
C GLY A 230 22.71 -3.22 -23.58
N THR A 231 21.45 -2.83 -23.72
CA THR A 231 21.03 -1.44 -23.44
C THR A 231 21.10 -1.19 -21.93
N GLU A 232 21.80 -0.13 -21.53
CA GLU A 232 21.96 0.26 -20.14
C GLU A 232 20.61 0.73 -19.53
N ARG A 233 20.42 0.47 -18.23
CA ARG A 233 19.22 0.90 -17.49
C ARG A 233 18.91 2.40 -17.69
N ALA A 234 19.95 3.25 -17.62
CA ALA A 234 19.75 4.70 -17.71
C ALA A 234 19.08 5.13 -19.03
N VAL A 235 19.42 4.47 -20.15
CA VAL A 235 18.84 4.76 -21.47
C VAL A 235 17.36 4.33 -21.53
N ILE A 236 17.04 3.18 -20.93
CA ILE A 236 15.66 2.69 -20.87
C ILE A 236 14.84 3.58 -19.96
N GLN A 237 15.37 3.90 -18.78
CA GLN A 237 14.71 4.73 -17.76
C GLN A 237 14.41 6.13 -18.30
N GLU A 238 15.35 6.75 -19.02
CA GLU A 238 15.16 8.08 -19.63
C GLU A 238 13.93 8.11 -20.55
N LEU A 239 13.78 7.10 -21.42
CA LEU A 239 12.60 7.05 -22.29
C LEU A 239 11.31 6.76 -21.52
N VAL A 240 11.36 5.86 -20.53
CA VAL A 240 10.20 5.55 -19.69
C VAL A 240 9.72 6.82 -18.97
N GLU A 241 10.62 7.54 -18.30
CA GLU A 241 10.29 8.76 -17.54
C GLU A 241 9.73 9.85 -18.46
N GLU A 242 10.31 10.05 -19.65
CA GLU A 242 9.78 10.97 -20.64
C GLU A 242 8.37 10.59 -21.11
N VAL A 243 8.15 9.32 -21.42
CA VAL A 243 6.84 8.81 -21.86
C VAL A 243 5.78 9.00 -20.77
N LEU A 244 6.12 8.73 -19.52
CA LEU A 244 5.21 8.95 -18.38
C LEU A 244 4.89 10.43 -18.20
N GLU A 245 5.91 11.31 -18.23
CA GLU A 245 5.73 12.75 -18.03
C GLU A 245 4.89 13.40 -19.13
N VAL A 246 5.18 13.10 -20.41
CA VAL A 246 4.44 13.64 -21.55
C VAL A 246 2.96 13.22 -21.52
N ASN A 247 2.66 12.03 -21.02
CA ASN A 247 1.29 11.52 -20.90
C ASN A 247 0.65 11.78 -19.53
N GLY A 248 1.32 12.51 -18.64
CA GLY A 248 0.82 12.85 -17.33
C GLY A 248 0.56 11.63 -16.43
N ILE A 249 1.35 10.55 -16.56
CA ILE A 249 1.19 9.32 -15.78
C ILE A 249 2.05 9.37 -14.51
N PHE A 250 1.47 8.95 -13.40
CA PHE A 250 2.22 8.77 -12.17
C PHE A 250 3.16 7.56 -12.26
N ARG A 251 4.43 7.76 -11.93
CA ARG A 251 5.41 6.67 -11.84
C ARG A 251 4.97 5.59 -10.82
N GLU A 252 4.36 6.01 -9.75
CA GLU A 252 3.84 5.16 -8.66
C GLU A 252 2.71 4.23 -9.10
N SER A 253 2.09 4.51 -10.26
CA SER A 253 1.07 3.64 -10.86
C SER A 253 1.63 2.39 -11.52
N ILE A 254 2.94 2.33 -11.79
CA ILE A 254 3.56 1.17 -12.43
C ILE A 254 3.49 -0.04 -11.50
N CYS A 255 2.96 -1.15 -12.01
CA CYS A 255 2.83 -2.39 -11.26
C CYS A 255 3.60 -3.56 -11.87
N LYS A 256 3.94 -3.52 -13.16
CA LYS A 256 4.69 -4.57 -13.87
C LYS A 256 5.49 -4.00 -15.03
N ILE A 257 6.58 -4.68 -15.38
CA ILE A 257 7.31 -4.51 -16.65
C ILE A 257 7.19 -5.82 -17.43
N ALA A 258 6.97 -5.74 -18.73
CA ALA A 258 6.83 -6.91 -19.60
C ALA A 258 7.67 -6.80 -20.87
N SER A 259 8.12 -7.95 -21.41
CA SER A 259 8.88 -8.04 -22.66
C SER A 259 8.75 -9.43 -23.28
N ILE A 260 9.51 -9.68 -24.34
CA ILE A 260 9.71 -11.01 -24.94
C ILE A 260 10.72 -11.84 -24.12
N ASP A 261 10.60 -13.16 -24.11
CA ASP A 261 11.47 -14.10 -23.39
C ASP A 261 12.96 -14.03 -23.81
N LEU A 262 13.24 -13.62 -25.05
CA LEU A 262 14.59 -13.31 -25.52
C LEU A 262 15.28 -12.19 -24.70
N LYS A 263 14.52 -11.46 -23.89
CA LYS A 263 14.98 -10.36 -23.01
C LYS A 263 15.00 -10.72 -21.53
N LYS A 264 14.71 -11.97 -21.16
CA LYS A 264 14.65 -12.41 -19.76
C LYS A 264 15.94 -12.12 -18.96
N ASP A 265 17.09 -12.12 -19.63
CA ASP A 265 18.41 -11.88 -19.04
C ASP A 265 18.96 -10.47 -19.39
N GLU A 266 18.12 -9.55 -19.86
CA GLU A 266 18.55 -8.19 -20.21
C GLU A 266 18.74 -7.33 -18.93
N THR A 267 20.00 -7.13 -18.57
CA THR A 267 20.39 -6.48 -17.31
C THR A 267 19.72 -5.11 -17.13
N GLY A 268 19.66 -4.29 -18.18
CA GLY A 268 19.05 -2.96 -18.06
C GLY A 268 17.57 -2.98 -17.74
N ILE A 269 16.79 -3.98 -18.23
CA ILE A 269 15.37 -4.13 -17.88
C ILE A 269 15.22 -4.69 -16.47
N LEU A 270 16.04 -5.66 -16.08
CA LEU A 270 16.04 -6.25 -14.74
C LEU A 270 16.33 -5.20 -13.67
N GLU A 271 17.39 -4.41 -13.86
CA GLU A 271 17.73 -3.30 -12.94
C GLU A 271 16.64 -2.22 -12.89
N LEU A 272 15.95 -1.94 -14.01
CA LEU A 272 14.83 -1.01 -14.02
C LEU A 272 13.66 -1.56 -13.20
N ALA A 273 13.30 -2.83 -13.39
CA ALA A 273 12.22 -3.48 -12.64
C ALA A 273 12.52 -3.51 -11.13
N GLU A 274 13.77 -3.80 -10.75
CA GLU A 274 14.22 -3.74 -9.37
C GLU A 274 14.11 -2.32 -8.80
N SER A 275 14.54 -1.29 -9.55
CA SER A 275 14.47 0.11 -9.10
C SER A 275 13.04 0.62 -8.91
N TYR A 276 12.07 0.05 -9.63
CA TYR A 276 10.63 0.35 -9.49
C TYR A 276 9.94 -0.60 -8.50
N GLN A 277 10.65 -1.61 -8.00
CA GLN A 277 10.12 -2.64 -7.10
C GLN A 277 8.89 -3.36 -7.69
N VAL A 278 8.98 -3.71 -8.99
CA VAL A 278 7.91 -4.38 -9.72
C VAL A 278 8.42 -5.65 -10.40
N PRO A 279 7.56 -6.66 -10.62
CA PRO A 279 7.92 -7.87 -11.33
C PRO A 279 8.22 -7.58 -12.81
N PHE A 280 9.24 -8.28 -13.34
CA PHE A 280 9.52 -8.35 -14.77
C PHE A 280 8.96 -9.66 -15.33
N LEU A 281 8.04 -9.57 -16.29
CA LEU A 281 7.37 -10.68 -16.94
C LEU A 281 7.88 -10.83 -18.37
N THR A 282 8.06 -12.06 -18.82
CA THR A 282 8.46 -12.33 -20.20
C THR A 282 7.56 -13.36 -20.86
N TYR A 283 7.31 -13.20 -22.14
CA TYR A 283 6.42 -14.04 -22.94
C TYR A 283 7.14 -14.56 -24.19
N PRO A 284 6.93 -15.82 -24.59
CA PRO A 284 7.41 -16.33 -25.86
C PRO A 284 6.70 -15.63 -27.04
N ALA A 285 7.37 -15.57 -28.19
CA ALA A 285 6.84 -14.94 -29.39
C ALA A 285 5.44 -15.45 -29.78
N GLU A 286 5.19 -16.74 -29.62
CA GLU A 286 3.90 -17.36 -29.93
C GLU A 286 2.75 -16.89 -29.01
N GLU A 287 3.05 -16.50 -27.78
CA GLU A 287 2.07 -15.85 -26.89
C GLU A 287 1.86 -14.40 -27.27
N LEU A 288 2.93 -13.66 -27.54
CA LEU A 288 2.83 -12.27 -27.99
C LEU A 288 1.98 -12.12 -29.26
N LYS A 289 2.02 -13.07 -30.19
CA LYS A 289 1.16 -13.08 -31.39
C LYS A 289 -0.35 -13.16 -31.07
N LYS A 290 -0.71 -13.72 -29.91
CA LYS A 290 -2.11 -13.84 -29.49
C LYS A 290 -2.68 -12.54 -28.91
N ALA A 291 -1.82 -11.57 -28.58
CA ALA A 291 -2.27 -10.27 -28.11
C ALA A 291 -3.16 -9.59 -29.17
N VAL A 292 -4.26 -9.03 -28.72
CA VAL A 292 -5.21 -8.25 -29.55
C VAL A 292 -5.13 -6.81 -29.10
N CYS A 293 -5.14 -5.88 -30.06
CA CYS A 293 -5.22 -4.45 -29.79
C CYS A 293 -6.37 -3.87 -30.64
N GLU A 294 -7.25 -3.10 -29.98
CA GLU A 294 -8.40 -2.46 -30.63
C GLU A 294 -7.96 -1.54 -31.79
N ASP A 295 -6.86 -0.81 -31.60
CA ASP A 295 -6.32 0.15 -32.57
C ASP A 295 -5.29 -0.45 -33.55
N GLY A 296 -5.05 -1.79 -33.45
CA GLY A 296 -3.99 -2.47 -34.19
C GLY A 296 -2.61 -2.27 -33.57
N PHE A 297 -1.57 -2.79 -34.23
CA PHE A 297 -0.19 -2.71 -33.77
C PHE A 297 0.72 -1.97 -34.74
N ALA A 298 1.67 -1.19 -34.23
CA ALA A 298 2.73 -0.59 -35.02
C ALA A 298 3.83 -1.65 -35.33
N GLU A 299 3.59 -2.48 -36.36
CA GLU A 299 4.48 -3.59 -36.70
C GLU A 299 5.81 -3.13 -37.32
N SER A 300 6.85 -3.90 -37.08
CA SER A 300 8.20 -3.69 -37.64
C SER A 300 8.73 -4.99 -38.27
N ALA A 301 8.89 -4.99 -39.58
CA ALA A 301 9.44 -6.14 -40.30
C ALA A 301 10.85 -6.55 -39.80
N PHE A 302 11.68 -5.58 -39.39
CA PHE A 302 12.97 -5.85 -38.79
C PHE A 302 12.86 -6.59 -37.46
N VAL A 303 11.99 -6.12 -36.57
CA VAL A 303 11.77 -6.77 -35.27
C VAL A 303 11.21 -8.17 -35.48
N GLU A 304 10.27 -8.35 -36.40
CA GLU A 304 9.69 -9.64 -36.75
C GLU A 304 10.71 -10.64 -37.25
N SER A 305 11.64 -10.20 -38.11
CA SER A 305 12.70 -11.07 -38.63
C SER A 305 13.67 -11.59 -37.56
N VAL A 306 13.82 -10.84 -36.44
CA VAL A 306 14.75 -11.19 -35.35
C VAL A 306 14.05 -11.95 -34.24
N THR A 307 12.80 -11.60 -33.92
CA THR A 307 12.10 -12.08 -32.73
C THR A 307 10.88 -12.96 -33.03
N GLY A 308 10.49 -13.02 -34.29
CA GLY A 308 9.31 -13.75 -34.74
C GLY A 308 7.99 -13.00 -34.49
N VAL A 309 8.02 -11.75 -34.00
CA VAL A 309 6.86 -10.92 -33.77
C VAL A 309 7.17 -9.44 -34.03
N GLY A 310 6.34 -8.74 -34.79
CA GLY A 310 6.63 -7.39 -35.29
C GLY A 310 6.54 -6.27 -34.26
N ASN A 311 5.94 -6.53 -33.10
CA ASN A 311 5.82 -5.55 -32.01
C ASN A 311 5.91 -6.24 -30.65
N ILE A 312 6.93 -5.93 -29.86
CA ILE A 312 7.16 -6.51 -28.56
C ILE A 312 6.47 -5.68 -27.47
N CYS A 313 6.73 -4.37 -27.43
CA CYS A 313 6.34 -3.52 -26.29
C CYS A 313 4.81 -3.44 -26.14
N GLU A 314 4.07 -3.19 -27.21
CA GLU A 314 2.61 -3.11 -27.13
C GLU A 314 1.98 -4.45 -26.76
N ARG A 315 2.42 -5.52 -27.44
CA ARG A 315 1.90 -6.87 -27.20
C ARG A 315 2.17 -7.36 -25.78
N SER A 316 3.39 -7.15 -25.26
CA SER A 316 3.74 -7.57 -23.90
C SER A 316 3.00 -6.73 -22.84
N ALA A 317 2.80 -5.42 -23.07
CA ALA A 317 2.01 -4.58 -22.18
C ALA A 317 0.56 -5.08 -22.07
N LEU A 318 -0.10 -5.33 -23.22
CA LEU A 318 -1.48 -5.81 -23.28
C LEU A 318 -1.67 -7.18 -22.64
N LEU A 319 -0.77 -8.14 -22.95
CA LEU A 319 -0.83 -9.47 -22.34
C LEU A 319 -0.66 -9.42 -20.81
N ALA A 320 0.32 -8.66 -20.34
CA ALA A 320 0.61 -8.57 -18.91
C ALA A 320 -0.46 -7.78 -18.13
N ALA A 321 -1.18 -6.87 -18.82
CA ALA A 321 -2.33 -6.15 -18.27
C ALA A 321 -3.64 -6.94 -18.37
N GLY A 322 -3.74 -7.90 -19.30
CA GLY A 322 -4.97 -8.67 -19.55
C GLY A 322 -6.04 -7.88 -20.28
N VAL A 323 -5.67 -6.87 -21.10
CA VAL A 323 -6.57 -5.95 -21.78
C VAL A 323 -6.29 -5.86 -23.29
N GLN A 324 -7.17 -5.19 -24.05
CA GLN A 324 -7.06 -5.06 -25.50
C GLN A 324 -6.86 -3.59 -25.95
N LYS A 325 -6.75 -2.66 -25.00
CA LYS A 325 -6.55 -1.24 -25.27
C LYS A 325 -5.27 -0.73 -24.62
N LEU A 326 -4.47 0.00 -25.39
CA LEU A 326 -3.27 0.66 -24.89
C LEU A 326 -3.64 1.98 -24.20
N LEU A 327 -2.96 2.28 -23.11
CA LEU A 327 -2.95 3.62 -22.52
C LEU A 327 -2.00 4.52 -23.30
N ILE A 328 -0.82 4.00 -23.64
CA ILE A 328 0.21 4.71 -24.40
C ILE A 328 0.68 3.77 -25.52
N PRO A 329 0.50 4.15 -26.81
CA PRO A 329 1.04 3.39 -27.91
C PRO A 329 2.56 3.45 -27.94
N LYS A 330 3.18 2.61 -28.76
CA LYS A 330 4.63 2.50 -28.90
C LYS A 330 5.31 3.83 -29.14
N THR A 331 6.18 4.20 -28.23
CA THR A 331 7.17 5.29 -28.37
C THR A 331 8.56 4.67 -28.54
N ALA A 332 9.34 5.19 -29.46
CA ALA A 332 10.66 4.63 -29.80
C ALA A 332 11.74 5.72 -29.82
N ARG A 333 12.85 5.51 -29.10
CA ARG A 333 14.03 6.38 -29.10
C ARG A 333 15.29 5.59 -28.74
N ASN A 334 16.42 5.90 -29.36
CA ASN A 334 17.75 5.34 -29.05
C ASN A 334 17.80 3.80 -29.00
N GLY A 335 16.95 3.11 -29.81
CA GLY A 335 16.91 1.65 -29.83
C GLY A 335 16.12 1.02 -28.67
N VAL A 336 15.41 1.83 -27.92
CA VAL A 336 14.43 1.42 -26.91
C VAL A 336 13.02 1.72 -27.43
N THR A 337 12.07 0.86 -27.10
CA THR A 337 10.63 1.05 -27.34
C THR A 337 9.86 0.83 -26.05
N VAL A 338 8.89 1.69 -25.76
CA VAL A 338 8.03 1.64 -24.59
C VAL A 338 6.59 1.78 -25.04
N ALA A 339 5.69 1.00 -24.44
CA ALA A 339 4.25 1.13 -24.52
C ALA A 339 3.65 0.89 -23.14
N ALA A 340 2.44 1.35 -22.89
CA ALA A 340 1.76 1.13 -21.62
C ALA A 340 0.32 0.68 -21.79
N ALA A 341 -0.15 -0.18 -20.90
CA ALA A 341 -1.53 -0.58 -20.75
C ALA A 341 -1.96 -0.47 -19.28
N VAL A 342 -3.25 -0.26 -19.02
CA VAL A 342 -3.82 -0.21 -17.67
C VAL A 342 -4.62 -1.46 -17.42
N MET A 343 -4.36 -2.13 -16.31
CA MET A 343 -5.14 -3.28 -15.86
C MET A 343 -6.57 -2.86 -15.51
N ASP A 344 -7.54 -3.73 -15.77
CA ASP A 344 -8.89 -3.53 -15.26
C ASP A 344 -8.85 -3.54 -13.72
N LEU A 345 -9.40 -2.50 -13.15
CA LEU A 345 -9.48 -2.30 -11.70
C LEU A 345 -10.88 -1.81 -11.34
N THR A 346 -11.38 -2.27 -10.20
CA THR A 346 -12.62 -1.77 -9.60
C THR A 346 -12.32 -1.27 -8.19
N ILE A 347 -12.79 -0.08 -7.88
CA ILE A 347 -12.61 0.55 -6.57
C ILE A 347 -13.82 0.19 -5.69
N CYS A 348 -13.57 -0.52 -4.61
CA CYS A 348 -14.61 -0.81 -3.62
C CYS A 348 -14.62 0.27 -2.53
N MET A 349 -15.76 0.88 -2.23
CA MET A 349 -15.91 1.89 -1.17
C MET A 349 -16.12 1.25 0.21
N GLU A 350 -16.60 0.01 0.24
CA GLU A 350 -16.85 -0.73 1.48
C GLU A 350 -15.59 -1.47 1.94
N ASP A 351 -15.48 -1.70 3.26
CA ASP A 351 -14.35 -2.40 3.91
C ASP A 351 -14.34 -3.91 3.66
#